data_0f97b5db57e612e0515e4db44135e331
#
_entry.id   0f97b5db57e612e0515e4db44135e331
#
_cell.length_a   1.000
_cell.length_b   1.000
_cell.length_c   1.000
_cell.angle_alpha   90.00
_cell.angle_beta   90.00
_cell.angle_gamma   90.00
#
_symmetry.space_group_name_H-M   'P 1'
#
loop_
_entity.id
_entity.type
_entity.pdbx_description
1 polymer ?
#
loop_
_entity_poly.entity_id
_entity_poly.type
_entity_poly.pdbx_seq_one_letter_code
_entity_poly.pdbx_strand_id
1 'polypeptide(L)'
;MSTVTTSKSVASSQTGNLGDKLRHNRMCFAATTPTAPGNHRMSNLDRREFLKLTAIGSLGLVIGLPKAGAAASPDGELHPLIRIGNDGRITLYAQNPEMGQGVKTALPMIIAEELDVDWASIDVEQADWDARLENQFSGGSLSVRLNYTTMRQAGATARAMLLAAAAERLGRPLEHLGTDAGYVVAADGDTRLSYAELADDAARQPVPDTPDLKEESDFRLIGRSLPDVDLHDMTTGRQEHSFDLVLPDMLYAVVRRCPHGDGQPVSFDATRARTVPGVVDFHVLRNIDHGGRITLPNCPNFVSGLAVLATSTWAALQGARSLEVEWQMPEQRDDTDELYRRFEQALDDEAEPVRRDGDPVADDLDIDIVYTLPYLAHVPMEPMNCTAHVR
;
A
#
# COMPACT_ATOMS: atom_id res chain seq x y z
N MET A 1 -6.85 -17.55 -5.83
CA MET A 1 -8.03 -17.81 -4.99
C MET A 1 -8.19 -16.58 -4.12
N SER A 2 -9.29 -15.85 -4.20
CA SER A 2 -9.47 -14.63 -3.38
C SER A 2 -10.43 -14.97 -2.25
N THR A 3 -10.05 -14.65 -1.03
CA THR A 3 -10.87 -14.86 0.16
C THR A 3 -11.35 -13.50 0.67
N VAL A 4 -12.66 -13.35 0.83
CA VAL A 4 -13.27 -12.14 1.43
C VAL A 4 -13.87 -12.55 2.76
N THR A 5 -13.58 -11.81 3.81
CA THR A 5 -14.01 -12.13 5.17
C THR A 5 -14.87 -11.00 5.72
N THR A 6 -16.08 -11.31 6.21
CA THR A 6 -16.98 -10.32 6.80
C THR A 6 -17.41 -10.74 8.20
N SER A 7 -17.37 -9.83 9.17
CA SER A 7 -17.94 -10.05 10.51
C SER A 7 -19.32 -9.37 10.66
N LYS A 8 -20.27 -10.04 11.28
CA LYS A 8 -21.59 -9.49 11.62
C LYS A 8 -21.77 -9.52 13.13
N SER A 9 -21.98 -8.38 13.75
CA SER A 9 -22.47 -8.36 15.14
C SER A 9 -23.96 -8.68 15.14
N VAL A 10 -24.35 -9.77 15.78
CA VAL A 10 -25.76 -10.12 16.01
C VAL A 10 -26.13 -9.71 17.43
N ALA A 11 -26.92 -8.64 17.54
CA ALA A 11 -27.64 -8.39 18.78
C ALA A 11 -28.79 -9.42 18.91
N SER A 12 -28.79 -10.18 19.99
CA SER A 12 -29.81 -11.19 20.29
C SER A 12 -31.14 -10.53 20.59
N SER A 13 -32.18 -10.80 19.82
CA SER A 13 -33.54 -11.07 20.34
C SER A 13 -34.54 -11.40 19.21
N GLN A 14 -35.23 -12.48 19.41
CA GLN A 14 -36.51 -12.91 18.85
C GLN A 14 -36.55 -13.53 17.45
N THR A 15 -36.99 -14.78 17.46
CA THR A 15 -37.41 -15.63 16.36
C THR A 15 -38.46 -14.97 15.49
N GLY A 16 -38.03 -14.52 14.30
CA GLY A 16 -38.91 -14.07 13.23
C GLY A 16 -38.30 -14.47 11.91
N ASN A 17 -39.12 -15.01 11.05
CA ASN A 17 -38.85 -15.59 9.74
C ASN A 17 -37.67 -14.97 8.98
N LEU A 18 -36.60 -15.76 8.81
CA LEU A 18 -35.28 -15.34 8.24
C LEU A 18 -35.39 -14.88 6.78
N GLY A 19 -36.48 -15.18 6.09
CA GLY A 19 -36.64 -14.90 4.67
C GLY A 19 -36.88 -13.43 4.29
N ASP A 20 -37.51 -12.66 5.18
CA ASP A 20 -37.91 -11.28 4.86
C ASP A 20 -36.94 -10.20 5.36
N LYS A 21 -36.06 -10.53 6.30
CA LYS A 21 -35.05 -9.56 6.79
C LYS A 21 -33.82 -9.38 5.89
N LEU A 22 -33.59 -10.30 4.96
CA LEU A 22 -32.45 -10.23 4.04
C LEU A 22 -32.70 -9.38 2.79
N ARG A 23 -33.93 -8.92 2.54
CA ARG A 23 -34.26 -8.11 1.37
C ARG A 23 -33.88 -6.62 1.48
N HIS A 24 -33.46 -6.13 2.65
CA HIS A 24 -33.23 -4.70 2.88
C HIS A 24 -31.81 -4.27 3.21
N ASN A 25 -30.83 -5.16 3.19
CA ASN A 25 -29.43 -4.74 3.23
C ASN A 25 -28.89 -4.51 1.80
N ARG A 26 -29.40 -3.48 1.13
CA ARG A 26 -28.67 -2.83 0.06
C ARG A 26 -27.44 -2.21 0.67
N MET A 27 -26.24 -2.63 0.22
CA MET A 27 -25.05 -1.81 0.36
C MET A 27 -25.30 -0.50 -0.39
N CYS A 28 -25.79 0.51 0.34
CA CYS A 28 -25.85 1.86 -0.17
C CYS A 28 -24.45 2.47 -0.03
N PHE A 29 -23.64 2.38 -1.08
CA PHE A 29 -22.59 3.38 -1.27
C PHE A 29 -23.32 4.68 -1.62
N ALA A 30 -23.31 5.65 -0.72
CA ALA A 30 -23.76 7.00 -1.04
C ALA A 30 -22.82 7.58 -2.11
N ALA A 31 -23.26 7.54 -3.36
CA ALA A 31 -22.63 8.26 -4.44
C ALA A 31 -23.06 9.72 -4.36
N THR A 32 -22.22 10.57 -3.79
CA THR A 32 -22.27 11.99 -4.12
C THR A 32 -21.63 12.16 -5.50
N THR A 33 -22.40 12.55 -6.48
CA THR A 33 -21.93 12.90 -7.82
C THR A 33 -20.96 14.08 -7.75
N PRO A 34 -19.70 13.94 -8.17
CA PRO A 34 -18.85 15.09 -8.42
C PRO A 34 -19.02 15.53 -9.88
N THR A 35 -19.21 16.81 -10.06
CA THR A 35 -19.09 17.52 -11.34
C THR A 35 -17.76 17.18 -12.03
N ALA A 36 -17.82 17.07 -13.37
CA ALA A 36 -16.72 16.69 -14.24
C ALA A 36 -15.37 17.34 -13.90
N PRO A 37 -14.27 16.59 -13.92
CA PRO A 37 -12.94 17.16 -13.67
C PRO A 37 -12.44 17.85 -14.95
N GLY A 38 -12.16 19.14 -14.81
CA GLY A 38 -11.32 19.86 -15.77
C GLY A 38 -9.91 19.24 -15.80
N ASN A 39 -9.29 19.29 -16.98
CA ASN A 39 -7.90 18.91 -17.22
C ASN A 39 -6.95 19.56 -16.20
N HIS A 40 -6.59 18.83 -15.16
CA HIS A 40 -5.50 19.25 -14.27
C HIS A 40 -4.19 18.68 -14.80
N ARG A 41 -3.41 19.56 -15.44
CA ARG A 41 -1.96 19.41 -15.50
C ARG A 41 -1.47 19.12 -14.09
N MET A 42 -0.57 18.15 -13.94
CA MET A 42 0.21 17.94 -12.71
C MET A 42 0.89 19.26 -12.36
N SER A 43 0.27 20.05 -11.49
CA SER A 43 0.87 21.22 -10.89
C SER A 43 1.89 20.74 -9.87
N ASN A 44 3.10 21.25 -9.94
CA ASN A 44 4.11 21.17 -8.89
C ASN A 44 3.40 21.49 -7.56
N LEU A 45 3.33 20.49 -6.68
CA LEU A 45 2.87 20.67 -5.31
C LEU A 45 3.68 21.81 -4.70
N ASP A 46 2.98 22.79 -4.17
CA ASP A 46 3.61 23.88 -3.43
C ASP A 46 4.25 23.25 -2.18
N ARG A 47 5.59 23.25 -2.16
CA ARG A 47 6.43 22.66 -1.10
C ARG A 47 6.07 23.16 0.30
N ARG A 48 5.39 24.28 0.37
CA ARG A 48 4.90 24.92 1.61
C ARG A 48 3.77 24.16 2.29
N GLU A 49 2.96 23.44 1.51
CA GLU A 49 1.85 22.64 2.06
C GLU A 49 2.30 21.27 2.54
N PHE A 50 3.42 20.79 2.02
CA PHE A 50 4.01 19.50 2.38
C PHE A 50 4.35 19.37 3.88
N LEU A 51 4.62 20.47 4.54
CA LEU A 51 5.25 20.47 5.85
C LEU A 51 4.45 21.17 6.96
N LYS A 52 3.18 21.55 6.73
CA LYS A 52 2.39 22.31 7.71
C LYS A 52 1.74 21.50 8.84
N LEU A 53 2.01 20.20 8.94
CA LEU A 53 1.40 19.35 9.98
C LEU A 53 2.44 18.95 11.03
N THR A 54 2.85 19.91 11.83
CA THR A 54 3.47 19.63 13.10
C THR A 54 2.38 19.68 14.18
N ALA A 55 2.01 18.52 14.73
CA ALA A 55 1.09 18.52 15.85
C ALA A 55 1.81 19.01 17.11
N ILE A 56 1.36 20.09 17.67
CA ILE A 56 1.80 20.60 18.97
C ILE A 56 1.04 19.81 20.04
N GLY A 57 1.72 18.92 20.70
CA GLY A 57 1.15 18.17 21.82
C GLY A 57 2.26 17.45 22.60
N SER A 58 1.98 17.06 23.82
CA SER A 58 2.92 16.35 24.73
C SER A 58 3.43 14.98 24.24
N LEU A 59 3.34 14.69 22.96
CA LEU A 59 3.64 13.40 22.34
C LEU A 59 4.97 13.35 21.57
N GLY A 60 5.68 14.48 21.45
CA GLY A 60 6.94 14.58 20.70
C GLY A 60 6.78 15.12 19.27
N LEU A 61 7.84 15.02 18.49
CA LEU A 61 7.88 15.47 17.10
C LEU A 61 7.24 14.45 16.18
N VAL A 62 6.26 14.91 15.39
CA VAL A 62 5.55 14.12 14.41
C VAL A 62 5.62 14.83 13.06
N ILE A 63 6.14 14.18 12.05
CA ILE A 63 6.26 14.71 10.69
C ILE A 63 5.51 13.80 9.73
N GLY A 64 4.53 14.36 9.05
CA GLY A 64 3.72 13.69 8.05
C GLY A 64 3.71 14.44 6.73
N LEU A 65 3.11 13.82 5.70
CA LEU A 65 2.88 14.43 4.39
C LEU A 65 1.51 15.10 4.37
N PRO A 66 1.40 16.43 4.29
CA PRO A 66 0.09 17.06 4.16
C PRO A 66 -0.43 16.96 2.73
N LYS A 67 -1.68 16.56 2.58
CA LYS A 67 -2.44 16.80 1.36
C LYS A 67 -3.21 18.09 1.53
N ALA A 68 -3.12 18.99 0.54
CA ALA A 68 -3.90 20.23 0.55
C ALA A 68 -5.40 19.92 0.72
N GLY A 69 -6.00 20.41 1.81
CA GLY A 69 -7.43 20.30 2.07
C GLY A 69 -7.87 19.09 2.91
N ALA A 70 -6.97 18.25 3.43
CA ALA A 70 -7.35 17.21 4.37
C ALA A 70 -7.59 17.84 5.76
N ALA A 71 -8.81 17.69 6.28
CA ALA A 71 -9.10 17.98 7.68
C ALA A 71 -8.33 16.96 8.57
N ALA A 72 -7.85 17.41 9.73
CA ALA A 72 -7.35 16.51 10.75
C ALA A 72 -8.41 15.45 11.05
N SER A 73 -8.00 14.19 11.27
CA SER A 73 -8.94 13.19 11.72
C SER A 73 -9.59 13.63 13.02
N PRO A 74 -10.84 13.23 13.29
CA PRO A 74 -11.55 13.62 14.51
C PRO A 74 -10.78 13.31 15.79
N ASP A 75 -9.85 12.36 15.74
CA ASP A 75 -9.06 11.89 16.88
C ASP A 75 -7.67 12.54 16.96
N GLY A 76 -7.36 13.53 16.10
CA GLY A 76 -6.09 14.28 16.13
C GLY A 76 -4.85 13.46 15.76
N GLU A 77 -4.98 12.22 15.35
CA GLU A 77 -3.88 11.38 14.89
C GLU A 77 -3.44 11.78 13.49
N LEU A 78 -2.24 12.34 13.42
CA LEU A 78 -1.49 12.48 12.19
C LEU A 78 -0.82 11.15 11.89
N HIS A 79 -0.99 10.61 10.68
CA HIS A 79 -0.17 9.49 10.23
C HIS A 79 1.19 10.02 9.75
N PRO A 80 2.20 9.98 10.59
CA PRO A 80 3.52 10.52 10.26
C PRO A 80 4.36 9.46 9.55
N LEU A 81 5.32 9.91 8.75
CA LEU A 81 6.43 9.07 8.32
C LEU A 81 7.47 8.90 9.43
N ILE A 82 7.52 9.85 10.35
CA ILE A 82 8.49 9.91 11.44
C ILE A 82 7.77 10.30 12.72
N ARG A 83 8.02 9.56 13.76
CA ARG A 83 7.60 9.89 15.13
C ARG A 83 8.80 9.82 16.05
N ILE A 84 9.06 10.89 16.77
CA ILE A 84 10.09 10.95 17.78
C ILE A 84 9.39 11.23 19.12
N GLY A 85 9.32 10.20 19.95
CA GLY A 85 8.67 10.27 21.27
C GLY A 85 9.58 10.86 22.33
N ASN A 86 8.99 11.50 23.34
CA ASN A 86 9.71 11.99 24.53
C ASN A 86 10.24 10.84 25.41
N ASP A 87 9.78 9.62 25.14
CA ASP A 87 10.24 8.37 25.76
C ASP A 87 11.54 7.82 25.16
N GLY A 88 12.07 8.48 24.14
CA GLY A 88 13.29 8.07 23.42
C GLY A 88 13.04 7.19 22.22
N ARG A 89 11.81 6.78 21.96
CA ARG A 89 11.47 5.97 20.77
C ARG A 89 11.45 6.82 19.51
N ILE A 90 12.08 6.31 18.48
CA ILE A 90 11.99 6.83 17.11
C ILE A 90 11.32 5.77 16.27
N THR A 91 10.12 6.07 15.76
CA THR A 91 9.36 5.19 14.87
C THR A 91 9.38 5.76 13.48
N LEU A 92 9.77 4.95 12.50
CA LEU A 92 9.71 5.27 11.08
C LEU A 92 8.64 4.40 10.41
N TYR A 93 7.80 5.03 9.60
CA TYR A 93 6.68 4.35 8.95
C TYR A 93 7.00 4.05 7.48
N ALA A 94 6.90 2.78 7.10
CA ALA A 94 6.96 2.36 5.72
C ALA A 94 5.63 2.72 5.03
N GLN A 95 5.67 3.65 4.08
CA GLN A 95 4.49 4.18 3.40
C GLN A 95 3.80 3.12 2.52
N ASN A 96 4.58 2.35 1.77
CA ASN A 96 4.08 1.37 0.80
C ASN A 96 3.92 -0.01 1.44
N PRO A 97 2.87 -0.77 1.06
CA PRO A 97 2.66 -2.11 1.61
C PRO A 97 3.80 -3.06 1.28
N GLU A 98 4.24 -3.78 2.31
CA GLU A 98 5.18 -4.90 2.20
C GLU A 98 4.45 -6.14 1.67
N MET A 99 5.05 -6.81 0.71
CA MET A 99 4.55 -8.07 0.16
C MET A 99 5.69 -9.04 -0.23
N GLY A 100 6.81 -8.94 0.50
CA GLY A 100 7.99 -9.78 0.33
C GLY A 100 9.09 -9.16 -0.52
N GLN A 101 8.98 -7.87 -0.91
CA GLN A 101 9.97 -7.16 -1.72
C GLN A 101 10.93 -6.28 -0.90
N GLY A 102 10.79 -6.22 0.43
CA GLY A 102 11.68 -5.50 1.33
C GLY A 102 11.46 -3.98 1.39
N VAL A 103 10.32 -3.48 0.92
CA VAL A 103 10.03 -2.04 0.92
C VAL A 103 9.85 -1.48 2.32
N LYS A 104 9.36 -2.30 3.28
CA LYS A 104 9.22 -1.93 4.68
C LYS A 104 10.57 -1.64 5.34
N THR A 105 11.64 -2.24 4.85
CA THR A 105 13.02 -1.93 5.25
C THR A 105 13.57 -0.75 4.45
N ALA A 106 13.39 -0.75 3.13
CA ALA A 106 14.06 0.18 2.23
C ALA A 106 13.59 1.63 2.37
N LEU A 107 12.28 1.90 2.52
CA LEU A 107 11.78 3.28 2.63
C LEU A 107 12.18 3.94 3.96
N PRO A 108 11.99 3.30 5.12
CA PRO A 108 12.49 3.85 6.39
C PRO A 108 14.00 4.02 6.43
N MET A 109 14.78 3.16 5.74
CA MET A 109 16.23 3.34 5.63
C MET A 109 16.61 4.69 5.01
N ILE A 110 15.87 5.13 3.99
CA ILE A 110 16.10 6.43 3.33
C ILE A 110 15.83 7.59 4.31
N ILE A 111 14.77 7.47 5.10
CA ILE A 111 14.44 8.45 6.15
C ILE A 111 15.53 8.45 7.22
N ALA A 112 15.93 7.28 7.71
CA ALA A 112 16.94 7.10 8.76
C ALA A 112 18.29 7.68 8.35
N GLU A 113 18.70 7.53 7.08
CA GLU A 113 19.89 8.13 6.53
C GLU A 113 19.90 9.64 6.74
N GLU A 114 18.85 10.31 6.26
CA GLU A 114 18.76 11.77 6.33
C GLU A 114 18.52 12.30 7.75
N LEU A 115 17.80 11.55 8.57
CA LEU A 115 17.55 11.86 9.97
C LEU A 115 18.79 11.65 10.84
N ASP A 116 19.78 10.91 10.33
CA ASP A 116 21.03 10.60 11.02
C ASP A 116 20.82 9.83 12.34
N VAL A 117 20.04 8.76 12.27
CA VAL A 117 19.76 7.88 13.40
C VAL A 117 20.43 6.52 13.23
N ASP A 118 20.76 5.87 14.36
CA ASP A 118 21.24 4.50 14.33
C ASP A 118 20.07 3.55 13.97
N TRP A 119 20.25 2.77 12.91
CA TRP A 119 19.26 1.80 12.45
C TRP A 119 18.82 0.80 13.54
N ALA A 120 19.74 0.41 14.41
CA ALA A 120 19.43 -0.53 15.50
C ALA A 120 18.60 0.06 16.62
N SER A 121 18.46 1.39 16.67
CA SER A 121 17.77 2.13 17.74
C SER A 121 16.37 2.61 17.36
N ILE A 122 15.88 2.29 16.16
CA ILE A 122 14.57 2.73 15.67
C ILE A 122 13.59 1.56 15.59
N ASP A 123 12.31 1.89 15.71
CA ASP A 123 11.22 0.99 15.38
C ASP A 123 10.75 1.28 13.94
N VAL A 124 10.45 0.23 13.18
CA VAL A 124 9.88 0.35 11.84
C VAL A 124 8.49 -0.26 11.83
N GLU A 125 7.50 0.53 11.43
CA GLU A 125 6.11 0.11 11.34
C GLU A 125 5.57 0.27 9.92
N GLN A 126 4.59 -0.55 9.55
CA GLN A 126 3.84 -0.37 8.32
C GLN A 126 2.81 0.74 8.53
N ALA A 127 2.81 1.75 7.66
CA ALA A 127 1.77 2.77 7.67
C ALA A 127 0.43 2.18 7.25
N ASP A 128 -0.64 2.56 7.95
CA ASP A 128 -2.01 2.34 7.49
C ASP A 128 -2.28 3.11 6.19
N TRP A 129 -3.35 2.72 5.48
CA TRP A 129 -3.78 3.51 4.35
C TRP A 129 -4.29 4.88 4.80
N ASP A 130 -3.67 5.93 4.29
CA ASP A 130 -4.05 7.31 4.55
C ASP A 130 -4.06 8.13 3.25
N ALA A 131 -5.17 8.78 2.97
CA ALA A 131 -5.30 9.62 1.78
C ALA A 131 -4.32 10.81 1.75
N ARG A 132 -3.68 11.13 2.87
CA ARG A 132 -2.64 12.15 2.97
C ARG A 132 -1.28 11.65 2.49
N LEU A 133 -1.04 10.33 2.54
CA LEU A 133 0.16 9.70 2.01
C LEU A 133 -0.04 9.43 0.52
N GLU A 134 0.74 10.08 -0.30
CA GLU A 134 0.72 9.82 -1.74
C GLU A 134 1.45 8.51 -2.05
N ASN A 135 1.05 7.84 -3.13
CA ASN A 135 1.76 6.66 -3.65
C ASN A 135 1.91 5.48 -2.68
N GLN A 136 0.90 5.16 -1.87
CA GLN A 136 0.88 3.93 -1.07
C GLN A 136 0.65 2.66 -1.92
N PHE A 137 0.96 2.73 -3.20
CA PHE A 137 0.82 1.63 -4.15
C PHE A 137 2.15 0.89 -4.32
N SER A 138 2.14 -0.43 -4.12
CA SER A 138 3.27 -1.30 -4.41
C SER A 138 3.04 -2.03 -5.73
N GLY A 139 3.80 -1.67 -6.75
CA GLY A 139 3.70 -2.27 -8.08
C GLY A 139 4.62 -1.59 -9.09
N GLY A 140 4.89 -2.25 -10.21
CA GLY A 140 5.69 -1.71 -11.30
C GLY A 140 7.12 -1.31 -10.93
N SER A 141 7.66 -1.82 -9.82
CA SER A 141 8.96 -1.43 -9.24
C SER A 141 9.08 0.06 -8.93
N LEU A 142 7.95 0.68 -8.52
CA LEU A 142 7.86 2.13 -8.37
C LEU A 142 8.01 2.61 -6.93
N SER A 143 7.86 1.77 -5.91
CA SER A 143 7.78 2.18 -4.50
C SER A 143 8.98 3.03 -4.06
N VAL A 144 10.21 2.56 -4.26
CA VAL A 144 11.40 3.34 -3.91
C VAL A 144 11.59 4.50 -4.89
N ARG A 145 11.47 4.25 -6.19
CA ARG A 145 11.73 5.26 -7.23
C ARG A 145 10.86 6.51 -7.07
N LEU A 146 9.57 6.35 -6.80
CA LEU A 146 8.65 7.48 -6.68
C LEU A 146 8.77 8.19 -5.33
N ASN A 147 9.18 7.48 -4.28
CA ASN A 147 9.22 8.02 -2.93
C ASN A 147 10.63 8.41 -2.45
N TYR A 148 11.68 8.10 -3.20
CA TYR A 148 13.08 8.33 -2.79
C TYR A 148 13.34 9.76 -2.33
N THR A 149 13.03 10.74 -3.17
CA THR A 149 13.24 12.16 -2.83
C THR A 149 12.37 12.61 -1.66
N THR A 150 11.12 12.18 -1.63
CA THR A 150 10.17 12.49 -0.56
C THR A 150 10.64 11.95 0.80
N MET A 151 11.11 10.71 0.85
CA MET A 151 11.64 10.10 2.08
C MET A 151 12.90 10.82 2.55
N ARG A 152 13.82 11.16 1.64
CA ARG A 152 14.99 11.97 1.97
C ARG A 152 14.60 13.33 2.55
N GLN A 153 13.68 14.03 1.90
CA GLN A 153 13.19 15.34 2.36
C GLN A 153 12.54 15.24 3.74
N ALA A 154 11.76 14.20 4.03
CA ALA A 154 11.16 13.99 5.35
C ALA A 154 12.22 13.86 6.45
N GLY A 155 13.23 13.00 6.25
CA GLY A 155 14.32 12.82 7.20
C GLY A 155 15.14 14.10 7.41
N ALA A 156 15.51 14.77 6.32
CA ALA A 156 16.29 16.02 6.37
C ALA A 156 15.52 17.17 7.04
N THR A 157 14.20 17.25 6.80
CA THR A 157 13.33 18.22 7.49
C THR A 157 13.34 18.01 9.00
N ALA A 158 13.14 16.77 9.45
CA ALA A 158 13.16 16.45 10.88
C ALA A 158 14.52 16.81 11.49
N ARG A 159 15.61 16.47 10.82
CA ARG A 159 16.96 16.83 11.24
C ARG A 159 17.14 18.33 11.38
N ALA A 160 16.70 19.11 10.39
CA ALA A 160 16.80 20.57 10.41
C ALA A 160 16.01 21.21 11.56
N MET A 161 14.80 20.70 11.85
CA MET A 161 13.99 21.17 12.98
C MET A 161 14.61 20.85 14.32
N LEU A 162 15.22 19.66 14.45
CA LEU A 162 15.97 19.26 15.68
C LEU A 162 17.21 20.12 15.89
N LEU A 163 17.95 20.42 14.81
CA LEU A 163 19.11 21.34 14.89
C LEU A 163 18.69 22.75 15.28
N ALA A 164 17.58 23.26 14.71
CA ALA A 164 17.06 24.58 15.07
C ALA A 164 16.63 24.65 16.55
N ALA A 165 15.95 23.63 17.05
CA ALA A 165 15.58 23.51 18.46
C ALA A 165 16.81 23.47 19.39
N ALA A 166 17.82 22.74 19.02
CA ALA A 166 19.06 22.67 19.78
C ALA A 166 19.82 24.01 19.75
N ALA A 167 19.86 24.68 18.60
CA ALA A 167 20.47 26.01 18.46
C ALA A 167 19.82 27.04 19.40
N GLU A 168 18.49 27.08 19.44
CA GLU A 168 17.72 27.94 20.33
C GLU A 168 17.98 27.58 21.81
N ARG A 169 17.89 26.29 22.16
CA ARG A 169 18.04 25.82 23.53
C ARG A 169 19.45 26.05 24.12
N LEU A 170 20.47 25.92 23.25
CA LEU A 170 21.88 26.10 23.64
C LEU A 170 22.38 27.54 23.47
N GLY A 171 21.63 28.40 22.77
CA GLY A 171 22.07 29.73 22.38
C GLY A 171 23.30 29.70 21.46
N ARG A 172 23.40 28.72 20.58
CA ARG A 172 24.53 28.48 19.66
C ARG A 172 24.11 28.61 18.21
N PRO A 173 25.00 29.14 17.34
CA PRO A 173 24.76 29.16 15.89
C PRO A 173 24.65 27.73 15.31
N LEU A 174 23.80 27.57 14.29
CA LEU A 174 23.55 26.28 13.62
C LEU A 174 24.83 25.64 13.06
N GLU A 175 25.74 26.46 12.53
CA GLU A 175 27.03 26.02 11.97
C GLU A 175 27.98 25.35 13.00
N HIS A 176 27.68 25.49 14.28
CA HIS A 176 28.43 24.84 15.35
C HIS A 176 27.76 23.57 15.87
N LEU A 177 26.68 23.15 15.20
CA LEU A 177 25.91 21.96 15.57
C LEU A 177 25.91 20.96 14.42
N GLY A 178 25.95 19.70 14.77
CA GLY A 178 25.79 18.57 13.84
C GLY A 178 24.86 17.51 14.43
N THR A 179 24.68 16.44 13.70
CA THR A 179 23.92 15.29 14.17
C THR A 179 24.76 14.03 14.16
N ASP A 180 24.51 13.13 15.11
CA ASP A 180 25.16 11.82 15.17
C ASP A 180 24.26 10.82 15.91
N ALA A 181 23.87 9.75 15.24
CA ALA A 181 23.17 8.59 15.80
C ALA A 181 21.97 8.95 16.71
N GLY A 182 21.11 9.88 16.28
CA GLY A 182 19.91 10.29 17.02
C GLY A 182 20.16 11.35 18.09
N TYR A 183 21.26 12.08 17.98
CA TYR A 183 21.59 13.20 18.83
C TYR A 183 22.00 14.43 18.03
N VAL A 184 21.75 15.61 18.58
CA VAL A 184 22.44 16.84 18.17
C VAL A 184 23.70 16.98 19.00
N VAL A 185 24.83 17.19 18.33
CA VAL A 185 26.17 17.32 18.94
C VAL A 185 26.74 18.69 18.61
N ALA A 186 27.38 19.31 19.59
CA ALA A 186 28.11 20.55 19.35
C ALA A 186 29.53 20.28 18.88
N ALA A 187 30.09 21.22 18.08
CA ALA A 187 31.44 21.10 17.52
C ALA A 187 32.55 21.00 18.57
N ASP A 188 32.30 21.44 19.80
CA ASP A 188 33.21 21.28 20.93
C ASP A 188 33.28 19.85 21.49
N GLY A 189 32.34 18.98 21.10
CA GLY A 189 32.28 17.59 21.56
C GLY A 189 31.69 17.37 22.95
N ASP A 190 31.51 18.43 23.73
CA ASP A 190 31.09 18.32 25.14
C ASP A 190 29.57 18.35 25.32
N THR A 191 28.82 18.86 24.33
CA THR A 191 27.37 19.01 24.41
C THR A 191 26.70 18.04 23.45
N ARG A 192 25.81 17.20 24.01
CA ARG A 192 25.03 16.23 23.28
C ARG A 192 23.60 16.24 23.79
N LEU A 193 22.61 16.49 22.90
CA LEU A 193 21.19 16.45 23.21
C LEU A 193 20.50 15.35 22.37
N SER A 194 19.77 14.47 23.00
CA SER A 194 19.02 13.44 22.30
C SER A 194 17.85 14.05 21.51
N TYR A 195 17.45 13.40 20.44
CA TYR A 195 16.27 13.80 19.69
C TYR A 195 14.99 13.79 20.54
N ALA A 196 14.90 12.87 21.51
CA ALA A 196 13.80 12.83 22.47
C ALA A 196 13.71 14.08 23.34
N GLU A 197 14.86 14.57 23.84
CA GLU A 197 14.91 15.80 24.63
C GLU A 197 14.53 17.05 23.83
N LEU A 198 14.71 17.00 22.53
CA LEU A 198 14.45 18.09 21.60
C LEU A 198 13.09 18.00 20.91
N ALA A 199 12.39 16.87 21.00
CA ALA A 199 11.20 16.56 20.19
C ALA A 199 10.11 17.63 20.33
N ASP A 200 9.76 18.05 21.56
CA ASP A 200 8.75 19.09 21.79
C ASP A 200 9.21 20.48 21.32
N ASP A 201 10.49 20.79 21.46
CA ASP A 201 11.05 22.07 21.00
C ASP A 201 11.12 22.09 19.46
N ALA A 202 11.52 20.98 18.85
CA ALA A 202 11.58 20.81 17.42
C ALA A 202 10.19 20.92 16.77
N ALA A 203 9.14 20.38 17.43
CA ALA A 203 7.77 20.49 16.96
C ALA A 203 7.27 21.95 16.85
N ARG A 204 7.91 22.89 17.55
CA ARG A 204 7.59 24.33 17.48
C ARG A 204 8.44 25.11 16.47
N GLN A 205 9.47 24.50 15.92
CA GLN A 205 10.32 25.14 14.94
C GLN A 205 9.61 25.31 13.58
N PRO A 206 9.94 26.37 12.83
CA PRO A 206 9.44 26.50 11.49
C PRO A 206 9.98 25.36 10.61
N VAL A 207 9.09 24.85 9.77
CA VAL A 207 9.46 23.82 8.79
C VAL A 207 10.27 24.48 7.67
N PRO A 208 11.47 24.00 7.32
CA PRO A 208 12.27 24.58 6.24
C PRO A 208 11.62 24.37 4.88
N ASP A 209 11.63 25.41 4.04
CA ASP A 209 11.12 25.32 2.67
C ASP A 209 11.94 24.33 1.80
N THR A 210 13.24 24.24 2.06
CA THR A 210 14.16 23.34 1.36
C THR A 210 15.18 22.82 2.38
N PRO A 211 15.00 21.60 2.91
CA PRO A 211 15.98 21.01 3.81
C PRO A 211 17.25 20.61 3.05
N ASP A 212 18.40 20.79 3.66
CA ASP A 212 19.68 20.32 3.12
C ASP A 212 19.75 18.80 3.19
N LEU A 213 19.89 18.16 2.04
CA LEU A 213 20.09 16.73 1.92
C LEU A 213 21.57 16.37 2.11
N LYS A 214 21.85 15.20 2.67
CA LYS A 214 23.21 14.65 2.69
C LYS A 214 23.73 14.42 1.26
N GLU A 215 25.01 14.59 1.07
CA GLU A 215 25.68 14.14 -0.15
C GLU A 215 25.80 12.61 -0.16
N GLU A 216 25.84 12.00 -1.33
CA GLU A 216 25.95 10.54 -1.45
C GLU A 216 27.22 9.97 -0.80
N SER A 217 28.31 10.76 -0.79
CA SER A 217 29.56 10.43 -0.10
C SER A 217 29.41 10.26 1.42
N ASP A 218 28.38 10.87 2.01
CA ASP A 218 28.15 10.90 3.44
C ASP A 218 27.15 9.82 3.89
N PHE A 219 26.65 9.02 2.94
CA PHE A 219 25.70 7.94 3.25
C PHE A 219 26.34 6.84 4.12
N ARG A 220 25.63 6.49 5.18
CA ARG A 220 26.02 5.45 6.12
C ARG A 220 25.13 4.21 6.02
N LEU A 221 23.85 4.37 5.63
CA LEU A 221 22.85 3.32 5.53
C LEU A 221 22.51 2.99 4.08
N ILE A 222 22.23 3.99 3.25
CA ILE A 222 21.89 3.78 1.85
C ILE A 222 23.06 3.11 1.13
N GLY A 223 22.78 2.05 0.38
CA GLY A 223 23.81 1.23 -0.27
C GLY A 223 24.38 0.11 0.60
N ARG A 224 23.97 -0.01 1.88
CA ARG A 224 24.35 -1.11 2.76
C ARG A 224 23.30 -2.23 2.68
N SER A 225 23.77 -3.48 2.82
CA SER A 225 22.88 -4.62 2.99
C SER A 225 22.43 -4.67 4.45
N LEU A 226 21.14 -4.44 4.68
CA LEU A 226 20.52 -4.60 6.01
C LEU A 226 19.60 -5.83 6.00
N PRO A 227 19.47 -6.54 7.12
CA PRO A 227 18.43 -7.55 7.27
C PRO A 227 17.05 -6.91 7.14
N ASP A 228 16.10 -7.67 6.57
CA ASP A 228 14.70 -7.26 6.58
C ASP A 228 14.19 -7.09 8.01
N VAL A 229 13.42 -6.03 8.27
CA VAL A 229 12.95 -5.69 9.63
C VAL A 229 12.02 -6.76 10.20
N ASP A 230 11.31 -7.50 9.35
CA ASP A 230 10.40 -8.57 9.75
C ASP A 230 11.06 -9.97 9.68
N LEU A 231 12.33 -10.07 9.28
CA LEU A 231 13.02 -11.35 9.03
C LEU A 231 12.91 -12.34 10.18
N HIS A 232 13.07 -11.86 11.41
CA HIS A 232 12.99 -12.71 12.59
C HIS A 232 11.58 -13.30 12.78
N ASP A 233 10.56 -12.49 12.63
CA ASP A 233 9.17 -12.90 12.80
C ASP A 233 8.71 -13.80 11.65
N MET A 234 9.13 -13.51 10.42
CA MET A 234 8.91 -14.39 9.25
C MET A 234 9.52 -15.79 9.48
N THR A 235 10.80 -15.85 9.89
CA THR A 235 11.52 -17.13 10.04
C THR A 235 11.11 -17.94 11.27
N THR A 236 10.46 -17.30 12.23
CA THR A 236 9.96 -17.97 13.46
C THR A 236 8.46 -18.22 13.45
N GLY A 237 7.75 -17.81 12.38
CA GLY A 237 6.31 -17.99 12.24
C GLY A 237 5.49 -17.07 13.14
N ARG A 238 6.05 -15.94 13.57
CA ARG A 238 5.35 -14.91 14.35
C ARG A 238 4.77 -13.79 13.50
N GLN A 239 5.23 -13.67 12.24
CA GLN A 239 4.69 -12.70 11.32
C GLN A 239 3.21 -13.00 11.07
N GLU A 240 2.36 -12.04 11.35
CA GLU A 240 0.94 -12.10 10.99
C GLU A 240 0.72 -11.49 9.61
N HIS A 241 0.00 -12.20 8.76
CA HIS A 241 -0.43 -11.73 7.44
C HIS A 241 -1.94 -11.49 7.44
N SER A 242 -2.43 -10.77 6.44
CA SER A 242 -3.87 -10.50 6.35
C SER A 242 -4.74 -11.76 6.33
N PHE A 243 -4.18 -12.87 5.81
CA PHE A 243 -4.86 -14.17 5.77
C PHE A 243 -5.00 -14.82 7.15
N ASP A 244 -4.13 -14.47 8.10
CA ASP A 244 -4.10 -15.04 9.46
C ASP A 244 -5.05 -14.31 10.43
N LEU A 245 -5.58 -13.15 10.01
CA LEU A 245 -6.45 -12.36 10.87
C LEU A 245 -7.72 -13.11 11.24
N VAL A 246 -8.00 -13.21 12.53
CA VAL A 246 -9.21 -13.83 13.08
C VAL A 246 -9.94 -12.85 13.99
N LEU A 247 -11.18 -12.53 13.64
CA LEU A 247 -12.07 -11.68 14.45
C LEU A 247 -13.22 -12.50 15.04
N PRO A 248 -13.78 -12.10 16.18
CA PRO A 248 -14.99 -12.74 16.71
C PRO A 248 -16.13 -12.74 15.68
N ASP A 249 -16.83 -13.87 15.56
CA ASP A 249 -17.96 -14.07 14.64
C ASP A 249 -17.65 -13.83 13.15
N MET A 250 -16.38 -13.90 12.77
CA MET A 250 -15.91 -13.73 11.40
C MET A 250 -16.43 -14.85 10.50
N LEU A 251 -16.90 -14.48 9.29
CA LEU A 251 -17.20 -15.44 8.23
C LEU A 251 -16.11 -15.40 7.17
N TYR A 252 -15.83 -16.57 6.64
CA TYR A 252 -14.87 -16.76 5.56
C TYR A 252 -15.61 -16.91 4.24
N ALA A 253 -15.16 -16.22 3.20
CA ALA A 253 -15.74 -16.29 1.89
C ALA A 253 -14.73 -16.76 0.85
N VAL A 254 -15.10 -17.74 0.05
CA VAL A 254 -14.35 -18.17 -1.14
C VAL A 254 -15.15 -17.82 -2.37
N VAL A 255 -14.54 -17.07 -3.28
CA VAL A 255 -15.18 -16.69 -4.54
C VAL A 255 -14.86 -17.69 -5.63
N ARG A 256 -15.89 -18.35 -6.16
CA ARG A 256 -15.79 -19.14 -7.38
C ARG A 256 -16.06 -18.23 -8.58
N ARG A 257 -15.11 -18.14 -9.47
CA ARG A 257 -15.16 -17.33 -10.68
C ARG A 257 -15.43 -18.20 -11.89
N CYS A 258 -15.92 -17.57 -12.97
CA CYS A 258 -15.95 -18.23 -14.27
C CYS A 258 -14.53 -18.64 -14.69
N PRO A 259 -14.36 -19.78 -15.32
CA PRO A 259 -13.08 -20.18 -15.91
C PRO A 259 -12.57 -19.22 -16.99
N HIS A 260 -13.46 -18.48 -17.64
CA HIS A 260 -13.14 -17.44 -18.60
C HIS A 260 -13.43 -16.05 -18.02
N GLY A 261 -12.54 -15.08 -18.22
CA GLY A 261 -12.48 -13.81 -17.50
C GLY A 261 -13.81 -13.08 -17.34
N ASP A 262 -14.49 -12.73 -18.44
CA ASP A 262 -15.70 -11.91 -18.41
C ASP A 262 -17.02 -12.69 -18.24
N GLY A 263 -16.93 -13.98 -17.95
CA GLY A 263 -18.11 -14.82 -17.74
C GLY A 263 -18.91 -14.44 -16.49
N GLN A 264 -20.22 -14.60 -16.55
CA GLN A 264 -21.13 -14.27 -15.46
C GLN A 264 -21.93 -15.50 -15.00
N PRO A 265 -22.23 -15.64 -13.68
CA PRO A 265 -23.10 -16.70 -13.20
C PRO A 265 -24.56 -16.43 -13.64
N VAL A 266 -25.16 -17.36 -14.37
CA VAL A 266 -26.56 -17.34 -14.78
C VAL A 266 -27.42 -17.99 -13.71
N SER A 267 -27.08 -19.22 -13.34
CA SER A 267 -27.74 -20.01 -12.32
C SER A 267 -26.74 -20.84 -11.54
N PHE A 268 -27.12 -21.33 -10.36
CA PHE A 268 -26.31 -22.27 -9.59
C PHE A 268 -27.18 -23.21 -8.76
N ASP A 269 -26.71 -24.44 -8.58
CA ASP A 269 -27.24 -25.39 -7.63
C ASP A 269 -26.29 -25.50 -6.42
N ALA A 270 -26.80 -25.14 -5.26
CA ALA A 270 -26.09 -25.22 -3.99
C ALA A 270 -26.51 -26.42 -3.13
N THR A 271 -27.33 -27.35 -3.64
CA THR A 271 -27.88 -28.46 -2.85
C THR A 271 -26.77 -29.26 -2.16
N ARG A 272 -25.72 -29.63 -2.88
CA ARG A 272 -24.57 -30.34 -2.32
C ARG A 272 -23.69 -29.44 -1.44
N ALA A 273 -23.51 -28.19 -1.81
CA ALA A 273 -22.69 -27.25 -1.05
C ALA A 273 -23.30 -26.94 0.32
N ARG A 274 -24.63 -26.91 0.43
CA ARG A 274 -25.34 -26.69 1.71
C ARG A 274 -25.18 -27.87 2.70
N THR A 275 -24.81 -29.06 2.24
CA THR A 275 -24.54 -30.21 3.12
C THR A 275 -23.13 -30.18 3.71
N VAL A 276 -22.26 -29.28 3.26
CA VAL A 276 -20.90 -29.14 3.81
C VAL A 276 -20.98 -28.47 5.19
N PRO A 277 -20.51 -29.12 6.26
CA PRO A 277 -20.53 -28.53 7.60
C PRO A 277 -19.79 -27.20 7.65
N GLY A 278 -20.42 -26.20 8.23
CA GLY A 278 -19.85 -24.87 8.35
C GLY A 278 -20.17 -23.93 7.18
N VAL A 279 -20.74 -24.36 6.10
CA VAL A 279 -21.27 -23.48 5.05
C VAL A 279 -22.52 -22.78 5.56
N VAL A 280 -22.56 -21.45 5.38
CA VAL A 280 -23.61 -20.58 5.92
C VAL A 280 -24.49 -20.01 4.80
N ASP A 281 -23.89 -19.42 3.76
CA ASP A 281 -24.67 -18.76 2.70
C ASP A 281 -23.88 -18.62 1.38
N PHE A 282 -24.60 -18.14 0.35
CA PHE A 282 -24.06 -17.92 -1.01
C PHE A 282 -24.42 -16.54 -1.51
N HIS A 283 -23.50 -15.86 -2.17
CA HIS A 283 -23.71 -14.50 -2.67
C HIS A 283 -23.25 -14.38 -4.12
N VAL A 284 -24.14 -13.94 -5.01
CA VAL A 284 -23.77 -13.65 -6.40
C VAL A 284 -23.06 -12.30 -6.45
N LEU A 285 -21.81 -12.31 -6.87
CA LEU A 285 -21.04 -11.11 -7.16
C LEU A 285 -21.19 -10.80 -8.65
N ARG A 286 -21.73 -9.63 -8.94
CA ARG A 286 -21.80 -9.15 -10.32
C ARG A 286 -20.65 -8.21 -10.58
N ASN A 287 -20.29 -8.06 -11.85
CA ASN A 287 -19.28 -7.14 -12.28
C ASN A 287 -19.57 -5.73 -11.69
N ILE A 288 -18.64 -5.25 -10.85
CA ILE A 288 -18.78 -3.96 -10.17
C ILE A 288 -17.92 -2.96 -10.92
N ASP A 289 -18.57 -1.97 -11.52
CA ASP A 289 -17.87 -0.82 -12.08
C ASP A 289 -17.23 0.00 -10.95
N HIS A 290 -15.92 0.10 -10.95
CA HIS A 290 -15.17 0.92 -9.98
C HIS A 290 -15.24 2.43 -10.31
N GLY A 291 -15.95 2.83 -11.38
CA GLY A 291 -16.15 4.25 -11.75
C GLY A 291 -14.86 5.00 -12.05
N GLY A 292 -13.85 4.31 -12.60
CA GLY A 292 -12.55 4.90 -12.91
C GLY A 292 -11.68 5.23 -11.68
N ARG A 293 -12.05 4.77 -10.47
CA ARG A 293 -11.26 5.02 -9.25
C ARG A 293 -9.93 4.30 -9.24
N ILE A 294 -9.82 3.20 -9.98
CA ILE A 294 -8.57 2.48 -10.19
C ILE A 294 -8.00 2.97 -11.52
N THR A 295 -6.95 3.76 -11.46
CA THR A 295 -6.34 4.40 -12.65
C THR A 295 -5.26 3.56 -13.30
N LEU A 296 -5.08 2.31 -12.88
CA LEU A 296 -4.12 1.42 -13.50
C LEU A 296 -4.57 1.06 -14.93
N PRO A 297 -3.68 1.20 -15.92
CA PRO A 297 -3.98 0.76 -17.28
C PRO A 297 -4.34 -0.73 -17.26
N ASN A 298 -5.39 -1.11 -17.97
CA ASN A 298 -5.85 -2.49 -18.08
C ASN A 298 -6.36 -3.13 -16.77
N CYS A 299 -6.86 -2.33 -15.82
CA CYS A 299 -7.58 -2.85 -14.67
C CYS A 299 -9.09 -2.87 -15.01
N PRO A 300 -9.61 -3.98 -15.54
CA PRO A 300 -11.03 -4.08 -15.88
C PRO A 300 -11.87 -4.02 -14.59
N ASN A 301 -13.18 -3.92 -14.78
CA ASN A 301 -14.13 -4.04 -13.68
C ASN A 301 -13.93 -5.33 -12.89
N PHE A 302 -14.34 -5.34 -11.61
CA PHE A 302 -14.24 -6.54 -10.79
C PHE A 302 -14.98 -7.71 -11.39
N VAL A 303 -14.30 -8.85 -11.47
CA VAL A 303 -14.82 -10.06 -12.12
C VAL A 303 -16.02 -10.60 -11.36
N SER A 304 -17.07 -10.95 -12.08
CA SER A 304 -18.25 -11.61 -11.52
C SER A 304 -17.92 -12.99 -10.96
N GLY A 305 -18.70 -13.44 -9.99
CA GLY A 305 -18.51 -14.75 -9.38
C GLY A 305 -19.58 -15.10 -8.36
N LEU A 306 -19.36 -16.19 -7.67
CA LEU A 306 -20.22 -16.68 -6.60
C LEU A 306 -19.40 -16.85 -5.32
N ALA A 307 -19.69 -16.05 -4.29
CA ALA A 307 -19.07 -16.17 -2.99
C ALA A 307 -19.78 -17.22 -2.15
N VAL A 308 -19.03 -18.11 -1.54
CA VAL A 308 -19.49 -19.10 -0.57
C VAL A 308 -19.01 -18.66 0.80
N LEU A 309 -19.95 -18.39 1.71
CA LEU A 309 -19.68 -17.97 3.07
C LEU A 309 -19.73 -19.17 4.02
N ALA A 310 -18.75 -19.26 4.91
CA ALA A 310 -18.66 -20.35 5.88
C ALA A 310 -17.97 -19.90 7.17
N THR A 311 -18.03 -20.74 8.20
CA THR A 311 -17.36 -20.52 9.50
C THR A 311 -15.86 -20.80 9.48
N SER A 312 -15.33 -21.31 8.38
CA SER A 312 -13.90 -21.51 8.17
C SER A 312 -13.56 -21.46 6.68
N THR A 313 -12.30 -21.12 6.37
CA THR A 313 -11.78 -21.15 5.00
C THR A 313 -11.92 -22.54 4.35
N TRP A 314 -11.69 -23.62 5.12
CA TRP A 314 -11.84 -24.98 4.62
C TRP A 314 -13.28 -25.30 4.21
N ALA A 315 -14.25 -24.96 5.06
CA ALA A 315 -15.67 -25.15 4.75
C ALA A 315 -16.09 -24.33 3.51
N ALA A 316 -15.65 -23.09 3.41
CA ALA A 316 -15.90 -22.24 2.22
C ALA A 316 -15.32 -22.86 0.95
N LEU A 317 -14.09 -23.41 1.00
CA LEU A 317 -13.44 -24.10 -0.11
C LEU A 317 -14.20 -25.36 -0.54
N GLN A 318 -14.61 -26.21 0.42
CA GLN A 318 -15.38 -27.42 0.12
C GLN A 318 -16.75 -27.07 -0.44
N GLY A 319 -17.42 -26.05 0.12
CA GLY A 319 -18.67 -25.52 -0.40
C GLY A 319 -18.52 -25.03 -1.84
N ALA A 320 -17.49 -24.24 -2.13
CA ALA A 320 -17.21 -23.74 -3.47
C ALA A 320 -16.94 -24.84 -4.50
N ARG A 321 -16.24 -25.92 -4.09
CA ARG A 321 -15.99 -27.08 -4.96
C ARG A 321 -17.27 -27.90 -5.24
N SER A 322 -18.23 -27.88 -4.30
CA SER A 322 -19.47 -28.64 -4.38
C SER A 322 -20.59 -27.89 -5.09
N LEU A 323 -20.37 -26.63 -5.48
CA LEU A 323 -21.33 -25.86 -6.27
C LEU A 323 -21.34 -26.31 -7.73
N GLU A 324 -22.52 -26.41 -8.29
CA GLU A 324 -22.74 -26.52 -9.73
C GLU A 324 -23.19 -25.15 -10.26
N VAL A 325 -22.40 -24.55 -11.15
CA VAL A 325 -22.64 -23.19 -11.62
C VAL A 325 -22.74 -23.19 -13.14
N GLU A 326 -23.83 -22.66 -13.64
CA GLU A 326 -24.01 -22.36 -15.05
C GLU A 326 -23.47 -20.96 -15.33
N TRP A 327 -22.55 -20.87 -16.27
CA TRP A 327 -21.89 -19.62 -16.65
C TRP A 327 -22.34 -19.14 -18.02
N GLN A 328 -22.68 -17.89 -18.13
CA GLN A 328 -22.68 -17.20 -19.42
C GLN A 328 -21.23 -16.95 -19.80
N MET A 329 -20.77 -17.65 -20.82
CA MET A 329 -19.41 -17.49 -21.32
C MET A 329 -19.30 -16.21 -22.16
N PRO A 330 -18.12 -15.54 -22.17
CA PRO A 330 -17.88 -14.44 -23.09
C PRO A 330 -17.95 -14.90 -24.55
N GLU A 331 -18.39 -14.01 -25.44
CA GLU A 331 -18.44 -14.29 -26.88
C GLU A 331 -17.06 -14.56 -27.45
N GLN A 332 -16.08 -13.77 -27.04
CA GLN A 332 -14.68 -13.93 -27.43
C GLN A 332 -13.93 -14.60 -26.29
N ARG A 333 -13.22 -15.67 -26.58
CA ARG A 333 -12.37 -16.38 -25.63
C ARG A 333 -10.94 -16.24 -26.09
N ASP A 334 -10.07 -15.92 -25.15
CA ASP A 334 -8.64 -15.92 -25.41
C ASP A 334 -8.14 -17.36 -25.52
N ASP A 335 -7.41 -17.61 -26.59
CA ASP A 335 -6.69 -18.85 -26.83
C ASP A 335 -5.21 -18.52 -27.00
N THR A 336 -4.35 -19.21 -26.28
CA THR A 336 -2.92 -18.89 -26.25
C THR A 336 -2.25 -19.06 -27.60
N ASP A 337 -2.58 -20.13 -28.32
CA ASP A 337 -1.98 -20.42 -29.63
C ASP A 337 -2.42 -19.39 -30.67
N GLU A 338 -3.69 -18.97 -30.60
CA GLU A 338 -4.22 -17.89 -31.45
C GLU A 338 -3.56 -16.54 -31.13
N LEU A 339 -3.32 -16.23 -29.85
CA LEU A 339 -2.63 -15.00 -29.47
C LEU A 339 -1.19 -14.97 -29.98
N TYR A 340 -0.45 -16.08 -29.84
CA TYR A 340 0.90 -16.16 -30.37
C TYR A 340 0.94 -16.01 -31.89
N ARG A 341 0.04 -16.67 -32.59
CA ARG A 341 -0.07 -16.54 -34.04
C ARG A 341 -0.35 -15.09 -34.49
N ARG A 342 -1.20 -14.38 -33.75
CA ARG A 342 -1.45 -12.95 -34.00
C ARG A 342 -0.25 -12.09 -33.70
N PHE A 343 0.51 -12.39 -32.63
CA PHE A 343 1.73 -11.66 -32.31
C PHE A 343 2.81 -11.86 -33.35
N GLU A 344 3.00 -13.09 -33.85
CA GLU A 344 3.92 -13.38 -34.94
C GLU A 344 3.54 -12.62 -36.20
N GLN A 345 2.25 -12.62 -36.57
CA GLN A 345 1.79 -11.84 -37.72
C GLN A 345 2.04 -10.33 -37.54
N ALA A 346 1.83 -9.80 -36.33
CA ALA A 346 2.04 -8.40 -36.04
C ALA A 346 3.51 -7.95 -36.10
N LEU A 347 4.48 -8.89 -36.04
CA LEU A 347 5.90 -8.56 -36.25
C LEU A 347 6.20 -8.22 -37.72
N ASP A 348 5.41 -8.75 -38.67
CA ASP A 348 5.54 -8.49 -40.08
C ASP A 348 4.73 -7.26 -40.55
N ASP A 349 3.84 -6.73 -39.69
CA ASP A 349 3.03 -5.57 -40.02
C ASP A 349 3.83 -4.27 -39.89
N GLU A 350 3.55 -3.31 -40.78
CA GLU A 350 4.11 -1.97 -40.70
C GLU A 350 3.58 -1.24 -39.45
N ALA A 351 4.47 -0.78 -38.59
CA ALA A 351 4.12 -0.08 -37.36
C ALA A 351 4.77 1.31 -37.30
N GLU A 352 4.05 2.27 -36.72
CA GLU A 352 4.62 3.59 -36.43
C GLU A 352 5.64 3.48 -35.30
N PRO A 353 6.89 3.96 -35.50
CA PRO A 353 7.92 3.89 -34.49
C PRO A 353 7.59 4.79 -33.31
N VAL A 354 7.53 4.23 -32.10
CA VAL A 354 7.36 5.00 -30.85
C VAL A 354 8.58 5.87 -30.54
N ARG A 355 9.76 5.40 -30.96
CA ARG A 355 11.03 6.11 -30.81
C ARG A 355 11.96 5.68 -31.93
N ARG A 356 12.72 6.63 -32.50
CA ARG A 356 13.73 6.38 -33.51
C ARG A 356 15.04 7.07 -33.13
N ASP A 357 16.09 6.28 -32.91
CA ASP A 357 17.45 6.76 -32.65
C ASP A 357 18.35 6.29 -33.80
N GLY A 358 18.84 7.21 -34.58
CA GLY A 358 19.65 6.92 -35.77
C GLY A 358 18.81 6.47 -36.97
N ASP A 359 19.48 5.89 -37.96
CA ASP A 359 18.90 5.34 -39.18
C ASP A 359 19.30 3.88 -39.35
N PRO A 360 18.57 2.94 -38.66
CA PRO A 360 18.84 1.51 -38.83
C PRO A 360 18.48 1.08 -40.25
N VAL A 361 19.35 0.33 -40.90
CA VAL A 361 19.13 -0.28 -42.21
C VAL A 361 18.82 -1.75 -41.98
N ALA A 362 17.64 -2.18 -42.38
CA ALA A 362 17.14 -3.55 -42.13
C ALA A 362 18.07 -4.64 -42.74
N ASP A 363 18.72 -4.33 -43.85
CA ASP A 363 19.60 -5.26 -44.55
C ASP A 363 20.99 -5.43 -43.88
N ASP A 364 21.32 -4.61 -42.86
CA ASP A 364 22.59 -4.64 -42.14
C ASP A 364 22.48 -5.32 -40.75
N LEU A 365 21.40 -6.07 -40.48
CA LEU A 365 21.23 -6.77 -39.22
C LEU A 365 22.05 -8.07 -39.23
N ASP A 366 22.97 -8.22 -38.26
CA ASP A 366 23.74 -9.46 -38.05
C ASP A 366 22.88 -10.54 -37.32
N ILE A 367 21.88 -10.13 -36.61
CA ILE A 367 21.01 -11.01 -35.77
C ILE A 367 19.55 -10.60 -35.95
N ASP A 368 18.74 -11.54 -36.38
CA ASP A 368 17.26 -11.43 -36.41
C ASP A 368 16.67 -12.66 -35.73
N ILE A 369 16.14 -12.47 -34.52
CA ILE A 369 15.66 -13.56 -33.67
C ILE A 369 14.34 -13.16 -33.01
N VAL A 370 13.37 -14.09 -33.02
CA VAL A 370 12.12 -13.99 -32.28
C VAL A 370 12.24 -14.74 -30.94
N TYR A 371 11.95 -14.04 -29.84
CA TYR A 371 11.83 -14.64 -28.51
C TYR A 371 10.37 -14.75 -28.10
N THR A 372 9.97 -15.97 -27.71
CA THR A 372 8.61 -16.25 -27.25
C THR A 372 8.61 -16.51 -25.75
N LEU A 373 7.74 -15.79 -25.03
CA LEU A 373 7.60 -15.92 -23.58
C LEU A 373 6.15 -16.32 -23.24
N PRO A 374 5.95 -17.34 -22.38
CA PRO A 374 4.62 -17.72 -21.96
C PRO A 374 4.01 -16.73 -20.97
N TYR A 375 2.69 -16.66 -20.94
CA TYR A 375 1.97 -15.99 -19.86
C TYR A 375 2.17 -16.77 -18.56
N LEU A 376 2.63 -16.08 -17.51
CA LEU A 376 2.85 -16.69 -16.20
C LEU A 376 1.95 -16.02 -15.16
N ALA A 377 1.36 -16.86 -14.28
CA ALA A 377 0.68 -16.35 -13.11
C ALA A 377 1.71 -15.87 -12.07
N HIS A 378 1.41 -14.78 -11.36
CA HIS A 378 2.27 -14.25 -10.30
C HIS A 378 2.43 -15.23 -9.14
N VAL A 379 1.40 -15.98 -8.81
CA VAL A 379 1.37 -17.00 -7.76
C VAL A 379 2.02 -16.54 -6.45
N PRO A 380 1.54 -15.42 -5.85
CA PRO A 380 2.06 -14.96 -4.57
C PRO A 380 1.86 -16.04 -3.50
N MET A 381 2.80 -16.14 -2.56
CA MET A 381 2.76 -17.14 -1.49
C MET A 381 1.55 -16.93 -0.57
N GLU A 382 1.26 -15.68 -0.20
CA GLU A 382 0.00 -15.33 0.44
C GLU A 382 -1.10 -15.22 -0.63
N PRO A 383 -2.18 -16.04 -0.54
CA PRO A 383 -3.32 -15.89 -1.45
C PRO A 383 -3.93 -14.50 -1.33
N MET A 384 -4.34 -13.91 -2.47
CA MET A 384 -5.07 -12.64 -2.45
C MET A 384 -6.30 -12.75 -1.54
N ASN A 385 -6.33 -11.90 -0.54
CA ASN A 385 -7.39 -11.88 0.46
C ASN A 385 -7.76 -10.43 0.84
N CYS A 386 -8.87 -10.28 1.52
CA CYS A 386 -9.32 -9.00 2.06
C CYS A 386 -10.23 -9.27 3.25
N THR A 387 -9.99 -8.58 4.35
CA THR A 387 -10.87 -8.58 5.51
C THR A 387 -11.63 -7.26 5.58
N ALA A 388 -12.94 -7.32 5.79
CA ALA A 388 -13.80 -6.16 5.96
C ALA A 388 -14.61 -6.28 7.26
N HIS A 389 -14.56 -5.23 8.08
CA HIS A 389 -15.36 -5.11 9.31
C HIS A 389 -16.21 -3.85 9.20
N VAL A 390 -17.53 -4.03 9.07
CA VAL A 390 -18.49 -2.92 8.98
C VAL A 390 -19.14 -2.73 10.34
N ARG A 391 -19.03 -1.52 10.89
CA ARG A 391 -19.61 -1.09 12.16
C ARG A 391 -20.78 -0.15 11.95
#